data_bc6e4a8ccbd26b1222855e12b78e494d
#
_entry.id   bc6e4a8ccbd26b1222855e12b78e494d
#
_cell.length_a   1.000
_cell.length_b   1.000
_cell.length_c   1.000
_cell.angle_alpha   90.00
_cell.angle_beta   90.00
_cell.angle_gamma   90.00
#
_symmetry.space_group_name_H-M   'P 1'
#
loop_
_entity.id
_entity.type
_entity.pdbx_description
1 polymer ?
#
loop_
_entity_poly.entity_id
_entity_poly.type
_entity_poly.pdbx_seq_one_letter_code
_entity_poly.pdbx_strand_id
1 'polypeptide(L)'
;ILLDVMMPGMDGYEVCARLKQNPATAGIPVLFVSSRDDEEVEARGLSLGAIDYIVKPIRPSIVQARLRNHIELKRSRDLLERLTTQDHLTGISNRRRFDDCLHLEWQRAARAQTPMSLIAIDIDHFKAYNDHYGHPRGDQCLIQVAQALAACVTRPTDLVARCGGEEFACLLPSTDSSGASRL
;
A
#
# COMPACT_ATOMS: atom_id res chain seq x y z
N ILE A 1 -12.31 10.72 6.25
CA ILE A 1 -12.32 11.57 7.46
C ILE A 1 -13.16 12.81 7.14
N LEU A 2 -14.10 13.17 8.01
CA LEU A 2 -14.71 14.49 8.04
C LEU A 2 -13.92 15.35 9.06
N LEU A 3 -13.40 16.48 8.63
CA LEU A 3 -12.48 17.28 9.41
C LEU A 3 -12.97 18.72 9.49
N ASP A 4 -13.30 19.18 10.70
CA ASP A 4 -13.65 20.59 10.91
C ASP A 4 -12.40 21.46 10.73
N VAL A 5 -12.54 22.58 10.03
CA VAL A 5 -11.45 23.54 9.84
C VAL A 5 -11.15 24.27 11.15
N MET A 6 -12.21 24.67 11.87
CA MET A 6 -12.09 25.48 13.08
C MET A 6 -12.11 24.59 14.32
N MET A 7 -10.95 24.21 14.80
CA MET A 7 -10.80 23.43 16.04
C MET A 7 -9.87 24.15 17.02
N PRO A 8 -10.09 24.02 18.33
CA PRO A 8 -9.20 24.61 19.34
C PRO A 8 -7.84 23.91 19.34
N GLY A 9 -6.76 24.68 19.44
CA GLY A 9 -5.39 24.21 19.42
C GLY A 9 -4.86 24.05 17.99
N MET A 10 -4.92 22.84 17.43
CA MET A 10 -4.48 22.55 16.06
C MET A 10 -5.66 22.71 15.10
N ASP A 11 -5.53 23.52 14.06
CA ASP A 11 -6.60 23.68 13.07
C ASP A 11 -6.69 22.48 12.11
N GLY A 12 -7.83 22.37 11.40
CA GLY A 12 -8.05 21.27 10.47
C GLY A 12 -7.05 21.22 9.32
N TYR A 13 -6.52 22.34 8.87
CA TYR A 13 -5.52 22.38 7.81
C TYR A 13 -4.20 21.75 8.26
N GLU A 14 -3.77 22.04 9.48
CA GLU A 14 -2.55 21.45 10.04
C GLU A 14 -2.71 19.93 10.25
N VAL A 15 -3.88 19.49 10.73
CA VAL A 15 -4.21 18.06 10.85
C VAL A 15 -4.16 17.38 9.48
N CYS A 16 -4.78 17.97 8.45
CA CYS A 16 -4.77 17.44 7.09
C CYS A 16 -3.34 17.33 6.56
N ALA A 17 -2.54 18.38 6.69
CA ALA A 17 -1.14 18.37 6.23
C ALA A 17 -0.33 17.23 6.89
N ARG A 18 -0.47 17.03 8.20
CA ARG A 18 0.19 15.91 8.91
C ARG A 18 -0.29 14.54 8.43
N LEU A 19 -1.60 14.37 8.21
CA LEU A 19 -2.17 13.13 7.68
C LEU A 19 -1.61 12.82 6.28
N LYS A 20 -1.44 13.84 5.44
CA LYS A 20 -0.95 13.69 4.06
C LYS A 20 0.56 13.49 3.97
N GLN A 21 1.33 13.95 4.95
CA GLN A 21 2.77 13.71 5.05
C GLN A 21 3.13 12.30 5.56
N ASN A 22 2.22 11.66 6.28
CA ASN A 22 2.48 10.31 6.81
C ASN A 22 2.03 9.24 5.80
N PRO A 23 2.94 8.39 5.29
CA PRO A 23 2.62 7.33 4.32
C PRO A 23 1.49 6.40 4.75
N ALA A 24 1.35 6.12 6.06
CA ALA A 24 0.30 5.25 6.59
C ALA A 24 -1.11 5.87 6.50
N THR A 25 -1.21 7.20 6.44
CA THR A 25 -2.49 7.92 6.45
C THR A 25 -2.73 8.77 5.21
N ALA A 26 -1.71 8.98 4.37
CA ALA A 26 -1.78 9.83 3.16
C ALA A 26 -2.91 9.40 2.21
N GLY A 27 -3.16 8.09 2.08
CA GLY A 27 -4.21 7.52 1.23
C GLY A 27 -5.64 7.67 1.79
N ILE A 28 -5.82 8.18 3.01
CA ILE A 28 -7.16 8.37 3.59
C ILE A 28 -7.81 9.62 3.00
N PRO A 29 -9.02 9.50 2.41
CA PRO A 29 -9.77 10.66 1.93
C PRO A 29 -10.13 11.61 3.08
N VAL A 30 -9.87 12.91 2.92
CA VAL A 30 -10.21 13.97 3.89
C VAL A 30 -11.17 14.95 3.23
N LEU A 31 -12.32 15.18 3.87
CA LEU A 31 -13.30 16.19 3.50
C LEU A 31 -13.32 17.26 4.61
N PHE A 32 -13.11 18.50 4.24
CA PHE A 32 -13.25 19.59 5.20
C PHE A 32 -14.72 19.95 5.45
N VAL A 33 -14.98 20.38 6.67
CA VAL A 33 -16.26 20.97 7.08
C VAL A 33 -15.99 22.35 7.66
N SER A 34 -16.62 23.40 7.14
CA SER A 34 -16.35 24.75 7.60
C SER A 34 -17.62 25.61 7.61
N SER A 35 -17.62 26.64 8.44
CA SER A 35 -18.63 27.69 8.44
C SER A 35 -18.36 28.82 7.44
N ARG A 36 -17.19 28.78 6.78
CA ARG A 36 -16.81 29.81 5.78
C ARG A 36 -17.08 29.26 4.39
N ASP A 37 -17.80 30.05 3.60
CA ASP A 37 -18.07 29.81 2.17
C ASP A 37 -17.20 30.82 1.38
N ASP A 38 -15.89 30.61 1.45
CA ASP A 38 -14.91 31.51 0.87
C ASP A 38 -14.01 30.71 -0.08
N GLU A 39 -13.95 31.12 -1.33
CA GLU A 39 -13.24 30.39 -2.42
C GLU A 39 -11.75 30.20 -2.09
N GLU A 40 -11.12 31.18 -1.44
CA GLU A 40 -9.72 31.08 -1.02
C GLU A 40 -9.50 30.00 0.06
N VAL A 41 -10.46 29.86 0.97
CA VAL A 41 -10.44 28.87 2.06
C VAL A 41 -10.65 27.46 1.51
N GLU A 42 -11.55 27.28 0.55
CA GLU A 42 -11.78 26.03 -0.16
C GLU A 42 -10.54 25.62 -0.98
N ALA A 43 -10.00 26.53 -1.79
CA ALA A 43 -8.80 26.32 -2.59
C ALA A 43 -7.59 25.92 -1.73
N ARG A 44 -7.42 26.55 -0.56
CA ARG A 44 -6.37 26.18 0.40
C ARG A 44 -6.56 24.74 0.91
N GLY A 45 -7.79 24.36 1.26
CA GLY A 45 -8.08 23.01 1.73
C GLY A 45 -7.74 21.94 0.68
N LEU A 46 -8.16 22.17 -0.56
CA LEU A 46 -7.88 21.27 -1.67
C LEU A 46 -6.37 21.18 -1.99
N SER A 47 -5.64 22.29 -1.91
CA SER A 47 -4.19 22.31 -2.14
C SER A 47 -3.40 21.50 -1.10
N LEU A 48 -3.95 21.32 0.11
CA LEU A 48 -3.38 20.46 1.16
C LEU A 48 -3.68 18.96 0.96
N GLY A 49 -4.40 18.60 -0.12
CA GLY A 49 -4.71 17.23 -0.46
C GLY A 49 -6.03 16.71 0.09
N ALA A 50 -6.93 17.58 0.55
CA ALA A 50 -8.32 17.22 0.79
C ALA A 50 -9.01 16.94 -0.55
N ILE A 51 -10.03 16.07 -0.50
CA ILE A 51 -10.75 15.64 -1.71
C ILE A 51 -12.06 16.40 -1.92
N ASP A 52 -12.58 17.06 -0.88
CA ASP A 52 -13.84 17.81 -0.94
C ASP A 52 -13.95 18.76 0.24
N TYR A 53 -14.91 19.69 0.13
CA TYR A 53 -15.20 20.73 1.10
C TYR A 53 -16.73 20.83 1.32
N ILE A 54 -17.15 20.97 2.58
CA ILE A 54 -18.57 21.02 2.96
C ILE A 54 -18.80 22.25 3.80
N VAL A 55 -19.71 23.12 3.35
CA VAL A 55 -20.11 24.32 4.07
C VAL A 55 -21.20 24.01 5.08
N LYS A 56 -21.11 24.57 6.30
CA LYS A 56 -22.16 24.55 7.31
C LYS A 56 -23.26 25.60 6.96
N PRO A 57 -24.57 25.31 7.18
CA PRO A 57 -25.11 24.18 7.91
C PRO A 57 -25.09 22.88 7.11
N ILE A 58 -24.66 21.79 7.77
CA ILE A 58 -24.55 20.48 7.15
C ILE A 58 -25.93 19.95 6.76
N ARG A 59 -26.07 19.55 5.49
CA ARG A 59 -27.24 18.82 5.00
C ARG A 59 -26.90 17.33 4.97
N PRO A 60 -27.45 16.50 5.89
CA PRO A 60 -27.05 15.11 6.05
C PRO A 60 -27.12 14.28 4.77
N SER A 61 -28.19 14.47 3.97
CA SER A 61 -28.38 13.75 2.71
C SER A 61 -27.27 14.05 1.68
N ILE A 62 -26.83 15.30 1.59
CA ILE A 62 -25.77 15.73 0.67
C ILE A 62 -24.43 15.16 1.14
N VAL A 63 -24.14 15.26 2.45
CA VAL A 63 -22.89 14.71 3.02
C VAL A 63 -22.82 13.21 2.81
N GLN A 64 -23.91 12.48 3.07
CA GLN A 64 -23.97 11.03 2.82
C GLN A 64 -23.73 10.68 1.36
N ALA A 65 -24.29 11.42 0.41
CA ALA A 65 -24.08 11.19 -1.01
C ALA A 65 -22.60 11.42 -1.41
N ARG A 66 -21.98 12.53 -0.97
CA ARG A 66 -20.58 12.83 -1.22
C ARG A 66 -19.65 11.78 -0.60
N LEU A 67 -19.88 11.41 0.65
CA LEU A 67 -19.11 10.34 1.32
C LEU A 67 -19.19 9.01 0.57
N ARG A 68 -20.41 8.62 0.12
CA ARG A 68 -20.60 7.38 -0.65
C ARG A 68 -19.77 7.41 -1.93
N ASN A 69 -19.83 8.50 -2.70
CA ASN A 69 -19.08 8.64 -3.95
C ASN A 69 -17.56 8.55 -3.73
N HIS A 70 -17.04 9.24 -2.71
CA HIS A 70 -15.61 9.21 -2.41
C HIS A 70 -15.12 7.87 -1.86
N ILE A 71 -15.97 7.16 -1.08
CA ILE A 71 -15.65 5.80 -0.60
C ILE A 71 -15.64 4.82 -1.78
N GLU A 72 -16.59 4.93 -2.70
CA GLU A 72 -16.65 4.07 -3.89
C GLU A 72 -15.46 4.30 -4.81
N LEU A 73 -15.11 5.56 -5.08
CA LEU A 73 -13.93 5.92 -5.87
C LEU A 73 -12.64 5.37 -5.23
N LYS A 74 -12.49 5.51 -3.91
CA LYS A 74 -11.36 4.94 -3.20
C LYS A 74 -11.31 3.42 -3.33
N ARG A 75 -12.44 2.72 -3.11
CA ARG A 75 -12.51 1.26 -3.26
C ARG A 75 -12.14 0.80 -4.66
N SER A 76 -12.61 1.49 -5.68
CA SER A 76 -12.28 1.18 -7.08
C SER A 76 -10.79 1.37 -7.36
N ARG A 77 -10.20 2.45 -6.84
CA ARG A 77 -8.75 2.69 -6.96
C ARG A 77 -7.92 1.63 -6.23
N ASP A 78 -8.29 1.30 -4.97
CA ASP A 78 -7.61 0.28 -4.18
C ASP A 78 -7.70 -1.10 -4.86
N LEU A 79 -8.84 -1.42 -5.49
CA LEU A 79 -9.02 -2.64 -6.27
C LEU A 79 -8.10 -2.67 -7.51
N LEU A 80 -8.05 -1.58 -8.27
CA LEU A 80 -7.14 -1.45 -9.41
C LEU A 80 -5.67 -1.58 -8.99
N GLU A 81 -5.27 -0.95 -7.89
CA GLU A 81 -3.93 -1.08 -7.32
C GLU A 81 -3.62 -2.54 -6.97
N ARG A 82 -4.54 -3.25 -6.31
CA ARG A 82 -4.37 -4.69 -6.00
C ARG A 82 -4.21 -5.53 -7.26
N LEU A 83 -5.05 -5.33 -8.26
CA LEU A 83 -4.97 -6.06 -9.54
C LEU A 83 -3.63 -5.82 -10.27
N THR A 84 -2.98 -4.68 -10.03
CA THR A 84 -1.70 -4.32 -10.67
C THR A 84 -0.46 -4.64 -9.84
N THR A 85 -0.61 -4.98 -8.55
CA THR A 85 0.52 -5.15 -7.61
C THR A 85 0.58 -6.51 -6.93
N GLN A 86 -0.45 -7.35 -7.08
CA GLN A 86 -0.47 -8.71 -6.52
C GLN A 86 -0.40 -9.78 -7.63
N ASP A 87 0.19 -10.92 -7.29
CA ASP A 87 0.13 -12.13 -8.11
C ASP A 87 -1.25 -12.79 -7.94
N HIS A 88 -1.92 -13.04 -9.04
CA HIS A 88 -3.32 -13.52 -9.04
C HIS A 88 -3.50 -14.93 -8.48
N LEU A 89 -2.45 -15.77 -8.55
CA LEU A 89 -2.50 -17.14 -8.05
C LEU A 89 -2.22 -17.21 -6.56
N THR A 90 -1.15 -16.54 -6.12
CA THR A 90 -0.61 -16.67 -4.76
C THR A 90 -1.08 -15.59 -3.79
N GLY A 91 -1.57 -14.46 -4.31
CA GLY A 91 -2.03 -13.32 -3.52
C GLY A 91 -0.92 -12.47 -2.87
N ILE A 92 0.35 -12.89 -2.94
CA ILE A 92 1.50 -12.07 -2.53
C ILE A 92 1.82 -11.02 -3.60
N SER A 93 2.81 -10.15 -3.36
CA SER A 93 3.20 -9.14 -4.35
C SER A 93 3.67 -9.79 -5.66
N ASN A 94 3.39 -9.12 -6.78
CA ASN A 94 3.89 -9.53 -8.09
C ASN A 94 5.25 -8.89 -8.41
N ARG A 95 5.85 -9.25 -9.54
CA ARG A 95 7.12 -8.72 -10.04
C ARG A 95 7.13 -7.20 -10.11
N ARG A 96 6.07 -6.59 -10.63
CA ARG A 96 5.98 -5.14 -10.76
C ARG A 96 6.09 -4.45 -9.39
N ARG A 97 5.32 -4.92 -8.42
CA ARG A 97 5.38 -4.37 -7.04
C ARG A 97 6.76 -4.55 -6.42
N PHE A 98 7.39 -5.68 -6.68
CA PHE A 98 8.75 -5.95 -6.22
C PHE A 98 9.75 -4.95 -6.80
N ASP A 99 9.74 -4.73 -8.11
CA ASP A 99 10.66 -3.83 -8.79
C ASP A 99 10.48 -2.37 -8.30
N ASP A 100 9.23 -1.92 -8.12
CA ASP A 100 8.90 -0.59 -7.58
C ASP A 100 9.44 -0.41 -6.14
N CYS A 101 9.22 -1.39 -5.29
CA CYS A 101 9.69 -1.37 -3.90
C CYS A 101 11.21 -1.45 -3.82
N LEU A 102 11.84 -2.32 -4.60
CA LEU A 102 13.30 -2.47 -4.66
C LEU A 102 13.97 -1.13 -5.01
N HIS A 103 13.47 -0.44 -6.03
CA HIS A 103 14.02 0.85 -6.44
C HIS A 103 13.91 1.90 -5.32
N LEU A 104 12.76 1.97 -4.67
CA LEU A 104 12.52 2.92 -3.59
C LEU A 104 13.38 2.65 -2.36
N GLU A 105 13.43 1.37 -1.91
CA GLU A 105 14.18 0.98 -0.72
C GLU A 105 15.69 1.05 -0.96
N TRP A 106 16.16 0.78 -2.18
CA TRP A 106 17.55 1.00 -2.57
C TRP A 106 17.96 2.46 -2.38
N GLN A 107 17.16 3.40 -2.89
CA GLN A 107 17.44 4.82 -2.73
C GLN A 107 17.43 5.27 -1.25
N ARG A 108 16.51 4.72 -0.45
CA ARG A 108 16.41 5.00 0.99
C ARG A 108 17.65 4.47 1.73
N ALA A 109 18.00 3.22 1.50
CA ALA A 109 19.15 2.56 2.11
C ALA A 109 20.45 3.28 1.77
N ALA A 110 20.66 3.66 0.50
CA ALA A 110 21.82 4.42 0.04
C ALA A 110 21.92 5.79 0.74
N ARG A 111 20.79 6.49 0.92
CA ARG A 111 20.79 7.79 1.59
C ARG A 111 20.99 7.67 3.09
N ALA A 112 20.40 6.68 3.72
CA ALA A 112 20.48 6.45 5.17
C ALA A 112 21.73 5.66 5.58
N GLN A 113 22.52 5.14 4.62
CA GLN A 113 23.67 4.25 4.85
C GLN A 113 23.28 3.02 5.70
N THR A 114 22.08 2.49 5.47
CA THR A 114 21.59 1.28 6.15
C THR A 114 21.72 0.06 5.25
N PRO A 115 21.94 -1.15 5.80
CA PRO A 115 21.98 -2.37 5.03
C PRO A 115 20.60 -2.70 4.44
N MET A 116 20.58 -3.42 3.33
CA MET A 116 19.39 -4.00 2.74
C MET A 116 19.74 -5.37 2.18
N SER A 117 18.89 -6.35 2.39
CA SER A 117 19.10 -7.70 1.85
C SER A 117 17.99 -8.08 0.86
N LEU A 118 18.39 -8.86 -0.13
CA LEU A 118 17.54 -9.49 -1.12
C LEU A 118 17.78 -10.99 -1.07
N ILE A 119 16.69 -11.77 -0.97
CA ILE A 119 16.71 -13.22 -1.08
C ILE A 119 15.98 -13.60 -2.37
N ALA A 120 16.66 -14.27 -3.30
CA ALA A 120 16.06 -14.87 -4.47
C ALA A 120 15.84 -16.36 -4.19
N ILE A 121 14.65 -16.87 -4.56
CA ILE A 121 14.20 -18.22 -4.25
C ILE A 121 13.61 -18.82 -5.54
N ASP A 122 13.99 -20.05 -5.83
CA ASP A 122 13.47 -20.83 -6.95
C ASP A 122 13.06 -22.21 -6.44
N ILE A 123 11.97 -22.79 -6.98
CA ILE A 123 11.53 -24.13 -6.59
C ILE A 123 12.23 -25.18 -7.45
N ASP A 124 13.14 -25.91 -6.84
CA ASP A 124 13.88 -26.96 -7.52
C ASP A 124 12.95 -27.99 -8.19
N HIS A 125 13.26 -28.32 -9.45
CA HIS A 125 12.54 -29.32 -10.24
C HIS A 125 11.04 -29.07 -10.41
N PHE A 126 10.56 -27.82 -10.31
CA PHE A 126 9.13 -27.48 -10.39
C PHE A 126 8.47 -27.95 -11.70
N LYS A 127 9.20 -27.87 -12.82
CA LYS A 127 8.73 -28.39 -14.10
C LYS A 127 8.47 -29.91 -14.04
N ALA A 128 9.42 -30.66 -13.47
CA ALA A 128 9.26 -32.13 -13.33
C ALA A 128 8.08 -32.48 -12.39
N TYR A 129 7.85 -31.68 -11.37
CA TYR A 129 6.70 -31.78 -10.48
C TYR A 129 5.39 -31.60 -11.26
N ASN A 130 5.30 -30.54 -12.09
CA ASN A 130 4.14 -30.27 -12.93
C ASN A 130 3.91 -31.41 -13.97
N ASP A 131 4.97 -31.89 -14.60
CA ASP A 131 4.87 -32.99 -15.59
C ASP A 131 4.34 -34.26 -14.96
N HIS A 132 4.65 -34.51 -13.68
CA HIS A 132 4.22 -35.72 -12.97
C HIS A 132 2.82 -35.61 -12.33
N TYR A 133 2.52 -34.46 -11.67
CA TYR A 133 1.30 -34.30 -10.88
C TYR A 133 0.24 -33.39 -11.52
N GLY A 134 0.57 -32.75 -12.64
CA GLY A 134 -0.28 -31.82 -13.37
C GLY A 134 -0.27 -30.39 -12.80
N HIS A 135 -0.59 -29.44 -13.66
CA HIS A 135 -0.61 -28.01 -13.33
C HIS A 135 -1.46 -27.62 -12.08
N PRO A 136 -2.65 -28.21 -11.82
CA PRO A 136 -3.41 -27.88 -10.63
C PRO A 136 -2.67 -28.19 -9.31
N ARG A 137 -1.84 -29.22 -9.30
CA ARG A 137 -0.98 -29.52 -8.15
C ARG A 137 0.20 -28.58 -8.04
N GLY A 138 0.76 -28.15 -9.18
CA GLY A 138 1.76 -27.09 -9.22
C GLY A 138 1.26 -25.77 -8.68
N ASP A 139 0.06 -25.37 -9.06
CA ASP A 139 -0.58 -24.16 -8.54
C ASP A 139 -0.75 -24.22 -7.00
N GLN A 140 -1.18 -25.37 -6.47
CA GLN A 140 -1.26 -25.57 -5.02
C GLN A 140 0.11 -25.49 -4.34
N CYS A 141 1.15 -26.05 -4.95
CA CYS A 141 2.53 -25.93 -4.45
C CYS A 141 2.97 -24.48 -4.37
N LEU A 142 2.76 -23.69 -5.43
CA LEU A 142 3.08 -22.27 -5.48
C LEU A 142 2.36 -21.47 -4.39
N ILE A 143 1.07 -21.76 -4.17
CA ILE A 143 0.27 -21.11 -3.10
C ILE A 143 0.86 -21.45 -1.71
N GLN A 144 1.21 -22.72 -1.46
CA GLN A 144 1.77 -23.14 -0.18
C GLN A 144 3.14 -22.52 0.08
N VAL A 145 4.01 -22.47 -0.92
CA VAL A 145 5.32 -21.80 -0.82
C VAL A 145 5.14 -20.30 -0.52
N ALA A 146 4.24 -19.63 -1.25
CA ALA A 146 3.95 -18.21 -1.02
C ALA A 146 3.46 -17.95 0.42
N GLN A 147 2.56 -18.81 0.94
CA GLN A 147 2.06 -18.70 2.31
C GLN A 147 3.16 -18.93 3.34
N ALA A 148 4.03 -19.93 3.13
CA ALA A 148 5.16 -20.19 4.00
C ALA A 148 6.14 -19.00 4.05
N LEU A 149 6.50 -18.45 2.89
CA LEU A 149 7.35 -17.28 2.80
C LEU A 149 6.73 -16.04 3.45
N ALA A 150 5.44 -15.80 3.24
CA ALA A 150 4.72 -14.70 3.86
C ALA A 150 4.65 -14.83 5.40
N ALA A 151 4.59 -16.05 5.93
CA ALA A 151 4.61 -16.31 7.37
C ALA A 151 5.99 -16.04 8.01
N CYS A 152 7.08 -16.22 7.26
CA CYS A 152 8.44 -15.91 7.71
C CYS A 152 8.73 -14.41 7.72
N VAL A 153 8.16 -13.66 6.78
CA VAL A 153 8.40 -12.23 6.57
C VAL A 153 7.32 -11.42 7.27
N THR A 154 7.57 -11.03 8.52
CA THR A 154 6.53 -10.47 9.42
C THR A 154 6.60 -8.95 9.59
N ARG A 155 7.70 -8.29 9.20
CA ARG A 155 7.84 -6.83 9.36
C ARG A 155 7.04 -6.10 8.28
N PRO A 156 6.35 -4.99 8.59
CA PRO A 156 5.58 -4.22 7.61
C PRO A 156 6.41 -3.64 6.46
N THR A 157 7.71 -3.50 6.65
CA THR A 157 8.66 -2.98 5.65
C THR A 157 9.19 -4.04 4.70
N ASP A 158 9.10 -5.31 5.10
CA ASP A 158 9.61 -6.43 4.33
C ASP A 158 8.58 -6.82 3.27
N LEU A 159 9.05 -7.32 2.15
CA LEU A 159 8.21 -7.68 1.02
C LEU A 159 8.52 -9.09 0.54
N VAL A 160 7.48 -9.89 0.32
CA VAL A 160 7.56 -11.16 -0.41
C VAL A 160 6.84 -11.00 -1.74
N ALA A 161 7.46 -11.44 -2.82
CA ALA A 161 6.89 -11.36 -4.15
C ALA A 161 7.12 -12.65 -4.95
N ARG A 162 6.18 -12.95 -5.85
CA ARG A 162 6.39 -13.92 -6.92
C ARG A 162 6.84 -13.17 -8.17
N CYS A 163 8.04 -13.47 -8.65
CA CYS A 163 8.67 -12.76 -9.76
C CYS A 163 8.34 -13.36 -11.12
N GLY A 164 7.93 -14.62 -11.18
CA GLY A 164 7.50 -15.33 -12.38
C GLY A 164 7.60 -16.85 -12.20
N GLY A 165 6.79 -17.62 -12.87
CA GLY A 165 6.84 -19.07 -12.79
C GLY A 165 6.94 -19.60 -11.36
N GLU A 166 8.05 -20.23 -11.03
CA GLU A 166 8.43 -20.77 -9.73
C GLU A 166 9.38 -19.86 -8.91
N GLU A 167 9.66 -18.65 -9.42
CA GLU A 167 10.62 -17.71 -8.81
C GLU A 167 9.93 -16.79 -7.80
N PHE A 168 10.52 -16.69 -6.60
CA PHE A 168 10.10 -15.80 -5.54
C PHE A 168 11.27 -14.89 -5.10
N ALA A 169 10.95 -13.78 -4.48
CA ALA A 169 11.95 -12.89 -3.88
C ALA A 169 11.45 -12.29 -2.58
N CYS A 170 12.38 -12.12 -1.62
CA CYS A 170 12.12 -11.36 -0.39
C CYS A 170 13.02 -10.13 -0.37
N LEU A 171 12.44 -8.96 -0.14
CA LEU A 171 13.14 -7.71 0.05
C LEU A 171 13.08 -7.33 1.54
N LEU A 172 14.24 -7.13 2.16
CA LEU A 172 14.41 -6.93 3.59
C LEU A 172 15.16 -5.61 3.85
N PRO A 173 14.46 -4.46 3.92
CA PRO A 173 15.06 -3.19 4.26
C PRO A 173 15.68 -3.22 5.67
N SER A 174 16.73 -2.44 5.88
CA SER A 174 17.44 -2.33 7.17
C SER A 174 17.86 -3.67 7.77
N THR A 175 18.20 -4.65 6.92
CA THR A 175 18.58 -6.01 7.32
C THR A 175 19.92 -6.36 6.65
N ASP A 176 20.88 -6.79 7.44
CA ASP A 176 22.17 -7.27 6.96
C ASP A 176 22.14 -8.76 6.57
N SER A 177 23.23 -9.29 6.05
CA SER A 177 23.33 -10.68 5.64
C SER A 177 23.08 -11.67 6.79
N SER A 178 23.48 -11.31 8.01
CA SER A 178 23.29 -12.15 9.18
C SER A 178 21.82 -12.20 9.64
N GLY A 179 21.10 -11.09 9.47
CA GLY A 179 19.66 -11.00 9.68
C GLY A 179 18.87 -11.77 8.64
N ALA A 180 19.27 -11.65 7.37
CA ALA A 180 18.62 -12.36 6.27
C ALA A 180 18.81 -13.88 6.33
N SER A 181 19.96 -14.36 6.82
CA SER A 181 20.24 -15.81 6.96
C SER A 181 19.46 -16.49 8.09
N ARG A 182 18.72 -15.74 8.90
CA ARG A 182 17.87 -16.28 9.99
C ARG A 182 16.41 -16.41 9.60
N LEU A 183 16.06 -15.98 8.43
CA LEU A 183 14.73 -16.11 7.84
C LEU A 183 14.59 -17.46 7.16
#